data_1d8f60e87ecf63916fd7442cf41372b4
#
_entry.id   1d8f60e87ecf63916fd7442cf41372b4
#
_cell.length_a   1.000
_cell.length_b   1.000
_cell.length_c   1.000
_cell.angle_alpha   90.00
_cell.angle_beta   90.00
_cell.angle_gamma   90.00
#
_symmetry.space_group_name_H-M   'P 1'
#
loop_
_entity.id
_entity.type
_entity.pdbx_description
1 polymer ?
#
loop_
_entity_poly.entity_id
_entity_poly.type
_entity_poly.pdbx_seq_one_letter_code
_entity_poly.pdbx_strand_id
1 'polypeptide(L)'
;MRRAYQAFDVNGDGHIDADELKSILDNLGERVSADSLNKMIMEVDTDGNKTIEWNEFCAMMHNIRNGKGEAALGQVVKKAAKMFNVEGAGGATHTFSEDEKNAFTLHLNNCLSKDPDLADKMPMDVESMALFDSCTDGLLLCKLINLAEEGSVDERALNKKKNMNVYQKTENQNLAINAARAIGCQVVNVGAADLIEGRPILILGLLWQIIKLQLTSSISLKECPELVLLLEDGEELDDLLKLSPEDILLRWFNYHLKQSGSSRRVSNFGPDLKDSECYSILLNQISKCGLVGAGDDKTKAAKVIQNANAMGVESFIQPNDIVKANKKLNLGFCAQIFNTNSGLTITEEELADFDFAGLDLDDAGDTREERIFRMWINSLNIEGLYINDLFGDLCDGVAILKVMDKVQPGIVSWKKVNMTPKNKFKRVENCNYAVTLAK
;
A
#
# COMPACT_ATOMS: atom_id res chain seq x y z
N MET A 1 21.88 -0.02 -10.23
CA MET A 1 23.29 -0.40 -10.42
C MET A 1 24.26 0.37 -9.51
N ARG A 2 24.30 1.70 -9.50
CA ARG A 2 25.29 2.45 -8.67
C ARG A 2 25.10 2.21 -7.16
N ARG A 3 23.85 2.13 -6.68
CA ARG A 3 23.54 1.77 -5.27
C ARG A 3 23.89 0.31 -4.94
N ALA A 4 23.74 -0.61 -5.89
CA ALA A 4 24.17 -2.00 -5.70
C ALA A 4 25.71 -2.08 -5.60
N TYR A 5 26.43 -1.34 -6.44
CA TYR A 5 27.86 -1.24 -6.36
C TYR A 5 28.32 -0.67 -5.02
N GLN A 6 27.72 0.45 -4.57
CA GLN A 6 28.00 1.07 -3.28
C GLN A 6 27.68 0.19 -2.06
N ALA A 7 26.78 -0.76 -2.20
CA ALA A 7 26.50 -1.74 -1.15
C ALA A 7 27.58 -2.81 -1.05
N PHE A 8 28.34 -3.03 -2.13
CA PHE A 8 29.48 -3.93 -2.17
C PHE A 8 30.80 -3.20 -1.82
N ASP A 9 30.95 -1.94 -2.19
CA ASP A 9 32.03 -1.05 -1.81
C ASP A 9 31.74 -0.48 -0.40
N VAL A 10 32.06 -1.26 0.62
CA VAL A 10 31.72 -0.98 2.03
C VAL A 10 32.58 0.14 2.61
N ASN A 11 33.83 0.22 2.19
CA ASN A 11 34.79 1.23 2.66
C ASN A 11 34.71 2.54 1.86
N GLY A 12 34.01 2.53 0.71
CA GLY A 12 33.77 3.70 -0.15
C GLY A 12 35.01 4.16 -0.95
N ASP A 13 36.00 3.26 -1.16
CA ASP A 13 37.23 3.59 -1.90
C ASP A 13 37.05 3.52 -3.43
N GLY A 14 35.89 3.09 -3.90
CA GLY A 14 35.56 3.01 -5.32
C GLY A 14 35.92 1.68 -5.99
N HIS A 15 36.30 0.67 -5.22
CA HIS A 15 36.64 -0.68 -5.66
C HIS A 15 35.92 -1.69 -4.77
N ILE A 16 35.68 -2.91 -5.28
CA ILE A 16 35.20 -4.03 -4.48
C ILE A 16 36.32 -5.06 -4.38
N ASP A 17 36.84 -5.24 -3.18
CA ASP A 17 37.92 -6.18 -2.93
C ASP A 17 37.44 -7.54 -2.39
N ALA A 18 38.34 -8.48 -2.14
CA ALA A 18 38.04 -9.80 -1.68
C ALA A 18 37.47 -9.84 -0.24
N ASP A 19 37.88 -8.90 0.61
CA ASP A 19 37.42 -8.83 2.01
C ASP A 19 36.00 -8.28 2.07
N GLU A 20 35.68 -7.30 1.24
CA GLU A 20 34.32 -6.75 1.09
C GLU A 20 33.37 -7.78 0.50
N LEU A 21 33.79 -8.49 -0.56
CA LEU A 21 33.01 -9.57 -1.15
C LEU A 21 32.77 -10.70 -0.16
N LYS A 22 33.79 -11.05 0.66
CA LYS A 22 33.66 -12.04 1.73
C LYS A 22 32.66 -11.62 2.78
N SER A 23 32.76 -10.36 3.24
CA SER A 23 31.84 -9.81 4.25
C SER A 23 30.39 -9.92 3.81
N ILE A 24 30.12 -9.66 2.52
CA ILE A 24 28.78 -9.75 1.96
C ILE A 24 28.32 -11.21 1.86
N LEU A 25 29.18 -12.11 1.42
CA LEU A 25 28.86 -13.56 1.35
C LEU A 25 28.59 -14.15 2.73
N ASP A 26 29.38 -13.78 3.73
CA ASP A 26 29.14 -14.19 5.13
C ASP A 26 27.79 -13.67 5.65
N ASN A 27 27.41 -12.43 5.30
CA ASN A 27 26.09 -11.87 5.61
C ASN A 27 24.95 -12.56 4.87
N LEU A 28 25.20 -13.11 3.68
CA LEU A 28 24.26 -13.93 2.91
C LEU A 28 24.17 -15.38 3.42
N GLY A 29 24.96 -15.73 4.45
CA GLY A 29 25.02 -17.08 5.03
C GLY A 29 25.82 -18.06 4.15
N GLU A 30 26.54 -17.59 3.13
CA GLU A 30 27.37 -18.41 2.24
C GLU A 30 28.82 -18.40 2.69
N ARG A 31 29.31 -19.52 3.20
CA ARG A 31 30.71 -19.69 3.55
C ARG A 31 31.52 -20.11 2.31
N VAL A 32 32.30 -19.19 1.78
CA VAL A 32 33.11 -19.42 0.58
C VAL A 32 34.60 -19.41 0.96
N SER A 33 35.39 -20.31 0.34
CA SER A 33 36.84 -20.33 0.55
C SER A 33 37.54 -19.15 -0.12
N ALA A 34 38.70 -18.74 0.39
CA ALA A 34 39.48 -17.65 -0.20
C ALA A 34 39.84 -17.90 -1.68
N ASP A 35 40.08 -19.18 -2.06
CA ASP A 35 40.34 -19.55 -3.46
C ASP A 35 39.13 -19.36 -4.36
N SER A 36 37.92 -19.62 -3.85
CA SER A 36 36.67 -19.41 -4.59
C SER A 36 36.34 -17.93 -4.73
N LEU A 37 36.62 -17.11 -3.70
CA LEU A 37 36.51 -15.65 -3.74
C LEU A 37 37.42 -15.04 -4.80
N ASN A 38 38.68 -15.43 -4.81
CA ASN A 38 39.64 -14.96 -5.82
C ASN A 38 39.22 -15.36 -7.24
N LYS A 39 38.65 -16.55 -7.42
CA LYS A 39 38.11 -16.97 -8.72
C LYS A 39 36.93 -16.12 -9.16
N MET A 40 36.01 -15.78 -8.23
CA MET A 40 34.86 -14.91 -8.53
C MET A 40 35.31 -13.50 -8.96
N ILE A 41 36.33 -12.94 -8.33
CA ILE A 41 36.91 -11.66 -8.72
C ILE A 41 37.59 -11.78 -10.10
N MET A 42 38.42 -12.80 -10.30
CA MET A 42 39.14 -12.99 -11.57
C MET A 42 38.22 -13.23 -12.79
N GLU A 43 36.98 -13.71 -12.58
CA GLU A 43 36.00 -13.84 -13.66
C GLU A 43 35.47 -12.51 -14.18
N VAL A 44 35.62 -11.44 -13.41
CA VAL A 44 35.05 -10.11 -13.68
C VAL A 44 36.16 -9.06 -13.86
N ASP A 45 37.25 -9.22 -13.13
CA ASP A 45 38.43 -8.40 -13.19
C ASP A 45 39.08 -8.54 -14.58
N THR A 46 39.01 -7.50 -15.39
CA THR A 46 39.50 -7.47 -16.76
C THR A 46 40.90 -6.87 -16.90
N ASP A 47 41.35 -6.09 -15.93
CA ASP A 47 42.65 -5.43 -15.92
C ASP A 47 43.68 -6.13 -15.02
N GLY A 48 43.26 -7.12 -14.23
CA GLY A 48 44.13 -7.97 -13.41
C GLY A 48 44.59 -7.32 -12.10
N ASN A 49 43.88 -6.27 -11.65
CA ASN A 49 44.22 -5.54 -10.41
C ASN A 49 43.68 -6.19 -9.13
N LYS A 50 42.93 -7.28 -9.25
CA LYS A 50 42.29 -8.11 -8.18
C LYS A 50 41.21 -7.40 -7.40
N THR A 51 40.64 -6.37 -7.96
CA THR A 51 39.46 -5.65 -7.45
C THR A 51 38.41 -5.58 -8.56
N ILE A 52 37.18 -5.20 -8.23
CA ILE A 52 36.13 -4.98 -9.21
C ILE A 52 35.75 -3.51 -9.20
N GLU A 53 36.04 -2.83 -10.31
CA GLU A 53 35.68 -1.45 -10.50
C GLU A 53 34.29 -1.28 -11.08
N TRP A 54 33.78 -0.05 -11.02
CA TRP A 54 32.45 0.28 -11.51
C TRP A 54 32.20 -0.18 -12.95
N ASN A 55 33.18 -0.06 -13.84
CA ASN A 55 33.04 -0.43 -15.25
C ASN A 55 32.90 -1.96 -15.42
N GLU A 56 33.67 -2.72 -14.66
CA GLU A 56 33.66 -4.18 -14.66
C GLU A 56 32.37 -4.73 -14.05
N PHE A 57 31.93 -4.11 -12.95
CA PHE A 57 30.65 -4.42 -12.37
C PHE A 57 29.47 -4.17 -13.34
N CYS A 58 29.51 -3.05 -14.07
CA CYS A 58 28.50 -2.75 -15.09
C CYS A 58 28.53 -3.74 -16.26
N ALA A 59 29.72 -4.14 -16.72
CA ALA A 59 29.90 -5.12 -17.79
C ALA A 59 29.37 -6.50 -17.37
N MET A 60 29.67 -6.92 -16.14
CA MET A 60 29.15 -8.16 -15.55
C MET A 60 27.60 -8.13 -15.50
N MET A 61 27.01 -7.06 -14.97
CA MET A 61 25.55 -6.91 -14.87
C MET A 61 24.88 -6.88 -16.25
N HIS A 62 25.51 -6.29 -17.25
CA HIS A 62 25.03 -6.29 -18.63
C HIS A 62 25.04 -7.71 -19.23
N ASN A 63 26.10 -8.49 -19.01
CA ASN A 63 26.21 -9.86 -19.49
C ASN A 63 25.17 -10.77 -18.84
N ILE A 64 24.92 -10.62 -17.54
CA ILE A 64 23.88 -11.35 -16.80
C ILE A 64 22.49 -11.03 -17.36
N ARG A 65 22.21 -9.75 -17.66
CA ARG A 65 20.92 -9.30 -18.18
C ARG A 65 20.64 -9.84 -19.59
N ASN A 66 21.67 -10.04 -20.39
CA ASN A 66 21.59 -10.56 -21.77
C ASN A 66 21.74 -12.08 -21.88
N GLY A 67 21.73 -12.81 -20.75
CA GLY A 67 21.84 -14.27 -20.74
C GLY A 67 23.19 -14.81 -21.20
N LYS A 68 24.21 -13.96 -21.26
CA LYS A 68 25.57 -14.34 -21.65
C LYS A 68 26.45 -14.49 -20.40
N GLY A 69 26.55 -15.74 -19.94
CA GLY A 69 27.47 -16.13 -18.86
C GLY A 69 26.87 -15.98 -17.46
N GLU A 70 26.73 -17.09 -16.75
CA GLU A 70 26.51 -17.14 -15.31
C GLU A 70 27.86 -17.08 -14.60
N ALA A 71 28.45 -15.90 -14.46
CA ALA A 71 29.56 -15.72 -13.54
C ALA A 71 29.06 -16.05 -12.11
N ALA A 72 29.83 -16.79 -11.33
CA ALA A 72 29.48 -17.15 -9.94
C ALA A 72 29.19 -15.90 -9.11
N LEU A 73 29.92 -14.82 -9.32
CA LEU A 73 29.67 -13.51 -8.73
C LEU A 73 28.31 -12.92 -9.15
N GLY A 74 27.83 -13.19 -10.37
CA GLY A 74 26.53 -12.71 -10.82
C GLY A 74 25.36 -13.31 -10.07
N GLN A 75 25.48 -14.56 -9.60
CA GLN A 75 24.48 -15.19 -8.74
C GLN A 75 24.52 -14.59 -7.33
N VAL A 76 25.71 -14.26 -6.81
CA VAL A 76 25.90 -13.58 -5.53
C VAL A 76 25.32 -12.18 -5.58
N VAL A 77 25.58 -11.43 -6.65
CA VAL A 77 25.02 -10.09 -6.86
C VAL A 77 23.50 -10.14 -7.01
N LYS A 78 22.94 -11.13 -7.71
CA LYS A 78 21.49 -11.34 -7.76
C LYS A 78 20.92 -11.67 -6.38
N LYS A 79 21.61 -12.48 -5.56
CA LYS A 79 21.19 -12.78 -4.19
C LYS A 79 21.37 -11.59 -3.27
N ALA A 80 22.49 -10.86 -3.35
CA ALA A 80 22.73 -9.65 -2.58
C ALA A 80 21.80 -8.50 -2.99
N ALA A 81 21.48 -8.37 -4.28
CA ALA A 81 20.46 -7.46 -4.75
C ALA A 81 19.05 -7.82 -4.23
N LYS A 82 18.85 -9.08 -3.84
CA LYS A 82 17.65 -9.54 -3.15
C LYS A 82 17.62 -9.20 -1.66
N MET A 83 18.77 -8.91 -1.06
CA MET A 83 18.94 -8.57 0.35
C MET A 83 19.53 -7.16 0.48
N PHE A 84 18.80 -6.11 0.01
CA PHE A 84 19.23 -4.75 0.30
C PHE A 84 19.12 -4.46 1.79
N ASN A 85 20.25 -4.37 2.46
CA ASN A 85 20.32 -3.89 3.83
C ASN A 85 20.11 -2.38 3.83
N VAL A 86 19.05 -1.92 4.49
CA VAL A 86 18.82 -0.50 4.76
C VAL A 86 19.32 -0.21 6.16
N GLU A 87 20.34 0.63 6.29
CA GLU A 87 20.77 1.13 7.60
C GLU A 87 19.64 1.96 8.23
N GLY A 88 19.10 1.47 9.33
CA GLY A 88 18.20 2.23 10.18
C GLY A 88 18.97 3.15 11.13
N ALA A 89 18.34 4.18 11.65
CA ALA A 89 18.91 5.01 12.71
C ALA A 89 19.31 4.13 13.91
N GLY A 90 20.61 3.92 14.10
CA GLY A 90 21.16 3.04 15.16
C GLY A 90 21.96 1.84 14.69
N GLY A 91 22.30 1.74 13.38
CA GLY A 91 23.17 0.67 12.85
C GLY A 91 22.50 -0.71 12.74
N ALA A 92 21.17 -0.80 12.82
CA ALA A 92 20.43 -2.03 12.57
C ALA A 92 20.15 -2.18 11.06
N THR A 93 20.61 -3.29 10.50
CA THR A 93 20.31 -3.68 9.11
C THR A 93 18.91 -4.28 9.03
N HIS A 94 18.03 -3.68 8.24
CA HIS A 94 16.68 -4.17 7.99
C HIS A 94 16.56 -4.65 6.54
N THR A 95 16.15 -5.91 6.36
CA THR A 95 15.79 -6.47 5.05
C THR A 95 14.32 -6.22 4.75
N PHE A 96 13.99 -5.76 3.54
CA PHE A 96 12.61 -5.67 3.08
C PHE A 96 12.21 -6.94 2.28
N SER A 97 10.91 -7.22 2.22
CA SER A 97 10.38 -8.35 1.46
C SER A 97 10.36 -8.04 -0.04
N GLU A 98 11.13 -8.78 -0.83
CA GLU A 98 11.06 -8.68 -2.29
C GLU A 98 9.73 -9.17 -2.85
N ASP A 99 9.15 -10.21 -2.25
CA ASP A 99 7.83 -10.70 -2.65
C ASP A 99 6.79 -9.57 -2.54
N GLU A 100 6.81 -8.80 -1.42
CA GLU A 100 5.93 -7.62 -1.25
C GLU A 100 6.25 -6.50 -2.26
N LYS A 101 7.53 -6.18 -2.48
CA LYS A 101 7.94 -5.18 -3.48
C LYS A 101 7.43 -5.55 -4.87
N ASN A 102 7.63 -6.79 -5.29
CA ASN A 102 7.22 -7.26 -6.61
C ASN A 102 5.69 -7.22 -6.76
N ALA A 103 4.97 -7.70 -5.75
CA ALA A 103 3.51 -7.70 -5.74
C ALA A 103 2.94 -6.27 -5.79
N PHE A 104 3.47 -5.35 -4.95
CA PHE A 104 3.00 -3.97 -4.95
C PHE A 104 3.33 -3.25 -6.27
N THR A 105 4.51 -3.50 -6.86
CA THR A 105 4.85 -2.96 -8.17
C THR A 105 3.85 -3.40 -9.24
N LEU A 106 3.51 -4.69 -9.26
CA LEU A 106 2.55 -5.24 -10.21
C LEU A 106 1.16 -4.64 -9.99
N HIS A 107 0.71 -4.54 -8.73
CA HIS A 107 -0.58 -3.92 -8.40
C HIS A 107 -0.64 -2.46 -8.89
N LEU A 108 0.37 -1.66 -8.61
CA LEU A 108 0.44 -0.27 -9.03
C LEU A 108 0.49 -0.13 -10.57
N ASN A 109 1.20 -1.01 -11.26
CA ASN A 109 1.19 -1.05 -12.71
C ASN A 109 -0.21 -1.34 -13.26
N ASN A 110 -0.96 -2.28 -12.64
CA ASN A 110 -2.33 -2.58 -13.06
C ASN A 110 -3.27 -1.38 -12.85
N CYS A 111 -3.18 -0.73 -11.68
CA CYS A 111 -4.11 0.33 -11.30
C CYS A 111 -3.79 1.70 -11.92
N LEU A 112 -2.51 2.07 -12.04
CA LEU A 112 -2.07 3.43 -12.35
C LEU A 112 -1.39 3.60 -13.72
N SER A 113 -1.25 2.54 -14.53
CA SER A 113 -0.58 2.61 -15.83
C SER A 113 -1.24 3.56 -16.83
N LYS A 114 -2.51 3.88 -16.63
CA LYS A 114 -3.28 4.78 -17.51
C LYS A 114 -3.26 6.24 -17.04
N ASP A 115 -2.67 6.54 -15.88
CA ASP A 115 -2.61 7.92 -15.38
C ASP A 115 -1.60 8.73 -16.21
N PRO A 116 -2.03 9.84 -16.84
CA PRO A 116 -1.16 10.62 -17.73
C PRO A 116 -0.01 11.30 -16.98
N ASP A 117 -0.18 11.60 -15.69
CA ASP A 117 0.86 12.24 -14.87
C ASP A 117 1.98 11.26 -14.49
N LEU A 118 1.73 9.95 -14.64
CA LEU A 118 2.68 8.87 -14.34
C LEU A 118 3.25 8.18 -15.58
N ALA A 119 2.95 8.65 -16.77
CA ALA A 119 3.30 7.99 -18.03
C ALA A 119 4.80 7.77 -18.24
N ASP A 120 5.66 8.60 -17.64
CA ASP A 120 7.12 8.45 -17.71
C ASP A 120 7.69 7.47 -16.67
N LYS A 121 6.88 7.04 -15.70
CA LYS A 121 7.25 6.09 -14.64
C LYS A 121 6.63 4.70 -14.84
N MET A 122 5.52 4.63 -15.57
CA MET A 122 4.74 3.40 -15.76
C MET A 122 4.95 2.79 -17.17
N PRO A 123 4.94 1.47 -17.30
CA PRO A 123 4.97 0.51 -16.21
C PRO A 123 6.35 0.41 -15.54
N MET A 124 6.37 0.22 -14.22
CA MET A 124 7.61 0.00 -13.48
C MET A 124 8.11 -1.43 -13.70
N ASP A 125 9.43 -1.58 -13.83
CA ASP A 125 10.07 -2.91 -13.88
C ASP A 125 10.00 -3.59 -12.49
N VAL A 126 9.30 -4.71 -12.42
CA VAL A 126 9.03 -5.47 -11.19
C VAL A 126 10.33 -6.00 -10.56
N GLU A 127 11.33 -6.37 -11.39
CA GLU A 127 12.61 -6.93 -10.93
C GLU A 127 13.59 -5.85 -10.43
N SER A 128 13.31 -4.57 -10.68
CA SER A 128 14.18 -3.45 -10.33
C SER A 128 13.74 -2.75 -9.02
N MET A 129 14.44 -1.68 -8.68
CA MET A 129 14.10 -0.77 -7.57
C MET A 129 13.20 0.39 -8.01
N ALA A 130 12.65 0.34 -9.23
CA ALA A 130 11.85 1.41 -9.82
C ALA A 130 10.66 1.85 -8.96
N LEU A 131 10.07 0.93 -8.18
CA LEU A 131 9.01 1.25 -7.22
C LEU A 131 9.45 2.34 -6.24
N PHE A 132 10.61 2.17 -5.61
CA PHE A 132 11.10 3.12 -4.61
C PHE A 132 11.50 4.46 -5.25
N ASP A 133 12.17 4.41 -6.40
CA ASP A 133 12.54 5.61 -7.15
C ASP A 133 11.30 6.40 -7.60
N SER A 134 10.24 5.72 -8.02
CA SER A 134 8.96 6.32 -8.44
C SER A 134 8.20 6.98 -7.28
N CYS A 135 8.41 6.51 -6.04
CA CYS A 135 7.80 7.11 -4.85
C CYS A 135 8.52 8.38 -4.37
N THR A 136 9.78 8.64 -4.80
CA THR A 136 10.62 9.71 -4.23
C THR A 136 10.10 11.13 -4.41
N ASP A 137 9.26 11.39 -5.38
CA ASP A 137 8.70 12.72 -5.63
C ASP A 137 7.26 12.91 -5.10
N GLY A 138 6.68 11.88 -4.49
CA GLY A 138 5.37 11.89 -3.86
C GLY A 138 4.18 11.79 -4.83
N LEU A 139 4.39 11.95 -6.13
CA LEU A 139 3.28 11.95 -7.09
C LEU A 139 2.56 10.60 -7.15
N LEU A 140 3.33 9.49 -7.24
CA LEU A 140 2.78 8.14 -7.22
C LEU A 140 1.94 7.86 -5.98
N LEU A 141 2.42 8.27 -4.80
CA LEU A 141 1.71 8.09 -3.53
C LEU A 141 0.40 8.88 -3.50
N CYS A 142 0.41 10.14 -3.95
CA CYS A 142 -0.79 10.97 -4.02
C CYS A 142 -1.85 10.39 -4.96
N LYS A 143 -1.43 9.86 -6.12
CA LYS A 143 -2.33 9.21 -7.07
C LYS A 143 -2.93 7.92 -6.50
N LEU A 144 -2.12 7.11 -5.81
CA LEU A 144 -2.61 5.90 -5.16
C LEU A 144 -3.61 6.21 -4.02
N ILE A 145 -3.37 7.28 -3.26
CA ILE A 145 -4.29 7.73 -2.22
C ILE A 145 -5.63 8.15 -2.83
N ASN A 146 -5.62 8.92 -3.92
CA ASN A 146 -6.85 9.30 -4.63
C ASN A 146 -7.56 8.10 -5.28
N LEU A 147 -6.84 7.02 -5.60
CA LEU A 147 -7.45 5.77 -6.05
C LEU A 147 -8.11 5.02 -4.89
N ALA A 148 -7.53 5.08 -3.69
CA ALA A 148 -8.12 4.47 -2.49
C ALA A 148 -9.34 5.24 -1.98
N GLU A 149 -9.26 6.57 -2.00
CA GLU A 149 -10.33 7.47 -1.59
C GLU A 149 -10.28 8.73 -2.47
N GLU A 150 -11.24 8.83 -3.38
CA GLU A 150 -11.28 9.90 -4.39
C GLU A 150 -11.39 11.30 -3.77
N GLY A 151 -10.55 12.23 -4.24
CA GLY A 151 -10.54 13.60 -3.77
C GLY A 151 -9.77 13.83 -2.46
N SER A 152 -9.10 12.81 -1.92
CA SER A 152 -8.28 12.92 -0.71
C SER A 152 -7.07 13.84 -0.89
N VAL A 153 -6.55 13.94 -2.09
CA VAL A 153 -5.49 14.88 -2.48
C VAL A 153 -6.01 15.79 -3.59
N ASP A 154 -5.95 17.10 -3.38
CA ASP A 154 -6.26 18.05 -4.45
C ASP A 154 -5.16 18.01 -5.52
N GLU A 155 -5.49 17.47 -6.68
CA GLU A 155 -4.53 17.33 -7.79
C GLU A 155 -4.00 18.65 -8.34
N ARG A 156 -4.69 19.78 -8.09
CA ARG A 156 -4.24 21.12 -8.48
C ARG A 156 -3.07 21.60 -7.61
N ALA A 157 -2.95 21.06 -6.40
CA ALA A 157 -1.85 21.35 -5.48
C ALA A 157 -0.59 20.55 -5.76
N LEU A 158 -0.67 19.50 -6.63
CA LEU A 158 0.45 18.63 -6.93
C LEU A 158 1.47 19.28 -7.87
N ASN A 159 2.73 19.15 -7.51
CA ASN A 159 3.83 19.43 -8.43
C ASN A 159 3.99 18.25 -9.41
N LYS A 160 3.77 18.51 -10.71
CA LYS A 160 3.77 17.48 -11.77
C LYS A 160 4.96 17.61 -12.75
N LYS A 161 5.96 18.41 -12.41
CA LYS A 161 7.14 18.65 -13.26
C LYS A 161 8.05 17.43 -13.29
N LYS A 162 8.59 17.10 -14.46
CA LYS A 162 9.52 15.97 -14.60
C LYS A 162 10.80 16.10 -13.74
N ASN A 163 11.33 17.30 -13.56
CA ASN A 163 12.51 17.59 -12.75
C ASN A 163 12.10 18.46 -11.56
N MET A 164 11.53 17.84 -10.52
CA MET A 164 11.17 18.53 -9.30
C MET A 164 12.40 18.81 -8.45
N ASN A 165 12.49 20.01 -7.90
CA ASN A 165 13.47 20.32 -6.86
C ASN A 165 13.04 19.72 -5.51
N VAL A 166 13.92 19.74 -4.51
CA VAL A 166 13.67 19.14 -3.19
C VAL A 166 12.43 19.75 -2.52
N TYR A 167 12.18 21.05 -2.66
CA TYR A 167 11.01 21.71 -2.06
C TYR A 167 9.72 21.18 -2.66
N GLN A 168 9.63 21.06 -3.97
CA GLN A 168 8.45 20.52 -4.67
C GLN A 168 8.19 19.05 -4.31
N LYS A 169 9.26 18.24 -4.19
CA LYS A 169 9.13 16.87 -3.70
C LYS A 169 8.63 16.83 -2.26
N THR A 170 9.14 17.71 -1.40
CA THR A 170 8.73 17.81 0.01
C THR A 170 7.25 18.20 0.12
N GLU A 171 6.77 19.13 -0.71
CA GLU A 171 5.36 19.52 -0.77
C GLU A 171 4.47 18.33 -1.13
N ASN A 172 4.78 17.61 -2.22
CA ASN A 172 4.04 16.41 -2.61
C ASN A 172 4.05 15.33 -1.52
N GLN A 173 5.22 15.07 -0.91
CA GLN A 173 5.33 14.06 0.15
C GLN A 173 4.52 14.45 1.40
N ASN A 174 4.51 15.73 1.77
CA ASN A 174 3.69 16.19 2.88
C ASN A 174 2.19 16.05 2.57
N LEU A 175 1.77 16.34 1.34
CA LEU A 175 0.39 16.09 0.90
C LEU A 175 0.06 14.59 1.01
N ALA A 176 0.92 13.70 0.49
CA ALA A 176 0.73 12.26 0.58
C ALA A 176 0.65 11.76 2.03
N ILE A 177 1.57 12.21 2.91
CA ILE A 177 1.60 11.81 4.32
C ILE A 177 0.32 12.26 5.04
N ASN A 178 -0.08 13.51 4.84
CA ASN A 178 -1.27 14.07 5.50
C ASN A 178 -2.54 13.39 4.99
N ALA A 179 -2.67 13.20 3.69
CA ALA A 179 -3.80 12.51 3.09
C ALA A 179 -3.86 11.04 3.53
N ALA A 180 -2.72 10.33 3.56
CA ALA A 180 -2.68 8.95 4.05
C ALA A 180 -3.17 8.84 5.50
N ARG A 181 -2.77 9.77 6.39
CA ARG A 181 -3.28 9.81 7.77
C ARG A 181 -4.78 10.03 7.81
N ALA A 182 -5.26 10.93 6.98
CA ALA A 182 -6.66 11.31 6.98
C ALA A 182 -7.58 10.19 6.47
N ILE A 183 -7.13 9.37 5.51
CA ILE A 183 -7.87 8.17 5.09
C ILE A 183 -7.70 6.98 6.05
N GLY A 184 -7.06 7.16 7.22
CA GLY A 184 -6.93 6.13 8.27
C GLY A 184 -5.61 5.34 8.28
N CYS A 185 -4.61 5.69 7.47
CA CYS A 185 -3.30 5.05 7.55
C CYS A 185 -2.55 5.47 8.83
N GLN A 186 -1.97 4.51 9.52
CA GLN A 186 -1.10 4.76 10.67
C GLN A 186 0.31 5.14 10.21
N VAL A 187 0.53 6.42 9.94
CA VAL A 187 1.81 6.95 9.48
C VAL A 187 2.62 7.42 10.70
N VAL A 188 3.37 6.50 11.30
CA VAL A 188 4.21 6.76 12.49
C VAL A 188 5.67 6.75 12.07
N ASN A 189 6.43 7.77 12.48
CA ASN A 189 7.86 7.90 12.21
C ASN A 189 8.24 7.86 10.71
N VAL A 190 7.37 8.37 9.84
CA VAL A 190 7.61 8.54 8.42
C VAL A 190 7.53 10.02 8.09
N GLY A 191 8.63 10.61 7.63
CA GLY A 191 8.71 12.00 7.19
C GLY A 191 8.94 12.11 5.68
N ALA A 192 8.72 13.33 5.15
CA ALA A 192 8.95 13.60 3.72
C ALA A 192 10.41 13.28 3.29
N ALA A 193 11.38 13.54 4.15
CA ALA A 193 12.80 13.25 3.88
C ALA A 193 13.04 11.75 3.66
N ASP A 194 12.42 10.88 4.49
CA ASP A 194 12.57 9.43 4.38
C ASP A 194 12.04 8.89 3.05
N LEU A 195 10.92 9.45 2.57
CA LEU A 195 10.31 9.07 1.30
C LEU A 195 11.12 9.61 0.11
N ILE A 196 11.67 10.83 0.21
CA ILE A 196 12.55 11.42 -0.82
C ILE A 196 13.86 10.62 -0.94
N GLU A 197 14.40 10.13 0.18
CA GLU A 197 15.56 9.25 0.20
C GLU A 197 15.26 7.84 -0.36
N GLY A 198 14.00 7.52 -0.56
CA GLY A 198 13.60 6.24 -1.13
C GLY A 198 13.76 5.06 -0.16
N ARG A 199 13.58 5.27 1.17
CA ARG A 199 13.75 4.22 2.20
C ARG A 199 12.76 3.07 2.01
N PRO A 200 13.19 1.86 1.60
CA PRO A 200 12.32 0.80 1.14
C PRO A 200 11.29 0.34 2.17
N ILE A 201 11.70 0.13 3.42
CA ILE A 201 10.83 -0.38 4.49
C ILE A 201 9.68 0.57 4.78
N LEU A 202 9.97 1.87 4.84
CA LEU A 202 8.96 2.90 5.13
C LEU A 202 8.00 3.06 3.96
N ILE A 203 8.53 3.03 2.72
CA ILE A 203 7.71 3.08 1.51
C ILE A 203 6.79 1.85 1.41
N LEU A 204 7.31 0.63 1.59
CA LEU A 204 6.48 -0.59 1.54
C LEU A 204 5.44 -0.62 2.66
N GLY A 205 5.80 -0.13 3.85
CA GLY A 205 4.86 -0.04 4.97
C GLY A 205 3.71 0.93 4.69
N LEU A 206 4.00 2.08 4.08
CA LEU A 206 2.98 3.05 3.69
C LEU A 206 2.15 2.54 2.50
N LEU A 207 2.80 2.04 1.46
CA LEU A 207 2.13 1.47 0.28
C LEU A 207 1.15 0.36 0.68
N TRP A 208 1.57 -0.56 1.57
CA TRP A 208 0.68 -1.63 2.01
C TRP A 208 -0.59 -1.10 2.67
N GLN A 209 -0.48 -0.10 3.54
CA GLN A 209 -1.65 0.47 4.19
C GLN A 209 -2.62 1.10 3.19
N ILE A 210 -2.11 1.86 2.21
CA ILE A 210 -2.94 2.50 1.19
C ILE A 210 -3.56 1.44 0.26
N ILE A 211 -2.79 0.46 -0.21
CA ILE A 211 -3.28 -0.65 -1.04
C ILE A 211 -4.35 -1.45 -0.29
N LYS A 212 -4.13 -1.74 1.00
CA LYS A 212 -5.12 -2.43 1.83
C LYS A 212 -6.43 -1.65 1.89
N LEU A 213 -6.38 -0.34 2.17
CA LEU A 213 -7.57 0.51 2.18
C LEU A 213 -8.27 0.51 0.82
N GLN A 214 -7.52 0.68 -0.27
CA GLN A 214 -8.07 0.66 -1.63
C GLN A 214 -8.76 -0.66 -1.96
N LEU A 215 -8.21 -1.80 -1.55
CA LEU A 215 -8.78 -3.11 -1.82
C LEU A 215 -9.97 -3.45 -0.91
N THR A 216 -10.06 -2.84 0.27
CA THR A 216 -11.10 -3.16 1.27
C THR A 216 -12.18 -2.09 1.40
N SER A 217 -12.08 -0.96 0.73
CA SER A 217 -13.06 0.14 0.82
C SER A 217 -14.48 -0.25 0.39
N SER A 218 -14.61 -1.17 -0.56
CA SER A 218 -15.90 -1.69 -1.04
C SER A 218 -16.49 -2.79 -0.15
N ILE A 219 -15.75 -3.25 0.87
CA ILE A 219 -16.19 -4.33 1.76
C ILE A 219 -16.94 -3.72 2.95
N SER A 220 -18.12 -3.22 2.67
CA SER A 220 -19.02 -2.61 3.67
C SER A 220 -20.47 -2.87 3.28
N LEU A 221 -21.37 -2.86 4.26
CA LEU A 221 -22.82 -3.01 4.01
C LEU A 221 -23.39 -1.90 3.11
N LYS A 222 -22.77 -0.73 3.11
CA LYS A 222 -23.17 0.39 2.26
C LYS A 222 -22.90 0.10 0.77
N GLU A 223 -21.74 -0.47 0.47
CA GLU A 223 -21.32 -0.77 -0.91
C GLU A 223 -21.79 -2.16 -1.39
N CYS A 224 -21.99 -3.10 -0.46
CA CYS A 224 -22.39 -4.48 -0.74
C CYS A 224 -23.45 -4.93 0.29
N PRO A 225 -24.74 -4.59 0.09
CA PRO A 225 -25.82 -4.98 1.01
C PRO A 225 -25.96 -6.48 1.17
N GLU A 226 -25.53 -7.28 0.18
CA GLU A 226 -25.55 -8.74 0.20
C GLU A 226 -24.70 -9.35 1.33
N LEU A 227 -23.85 -8.55 1.98
CA LEU A 227 -23.08 -8.95 3.16
C LEU A 227 -23.98 -9.39 4.33
N VAL A 228 -25.26 -9.04 4.34
CA VAL A 228 -26.25 -9.54 5.33
C VAL A 228 -26.31 -11.07 5.35
N LEU A 229 -26.01 -11.74 4.23
CA LEU A 229 -25.92 -13.20 4.15
C LEU A 229 -24.81 -13.81 5.02
N LEU A 230 -23.91 -12.98 5.52
CA LEU A 230 -22.80 -13.38 6.39
C LEU A 230 -23.14 -13.31 7.88
N LEU A 231 -24.37 -12.88 8.24
CA LEU A 231 -24.83 -12.91 9.63
C LEU A 231 -24.86 -14.34 10.14
N GLU A 232 -24.39 -14.53 11.36
CA GLU A 232 -24.48 -15.81 12.07
C GLU A 232 -25.76 -15.87 12.93
N ASP A 233 -26.17 -17.08 13.32
CA ASP A 233 -27.42 -17.29 14.06
C ASP A 233 -27.44 -16.48 15.37
N GLY A 234 -28.36 -15.55 15.50
CA GLY A 234 -28.55 -14.70 16.68
C GLY A 234 -27.76 -13.39 16.67
N GLU A 235 -27.08 -13.07 15.57
CA GLU A 235 -26.45 -11.76 15.37
C GLU A 235 -27.44 -10.76 14.74
N GLU A 236 -27.22 -9.49 15.08
CA GLU A 236 -27.91 -8.36 14.45
C GLU A 236 -27.02 -7.67 13.42
N LEU A 237 -27.59 -6.84 12.55
CA LEU A 237 -26.84 -6.08 11.53
C LEU A 237 -25.73 -5.20 12.16
N ASP A 238 -26.00 -4.65 13.34
CA ASP A 238 -25.02 -3.88 14.12
C ASP A 238 -23.76 -4.67 14.46
N ASP A 239 -23.85 -5.99 14.62
CA ASP A 239 -22.67 -6.82 14.91
C ASP A 239 -21.80 -7.00 13.68
N LEU A 240 -22.41 -7.05 12.49
CA LEU A 240 -21.68 -7.08 11.23
C LEU A 240 -20.98 -5.74 10.93
N LEU A 241 -21.62 -4.61 11.27
CA LEU A 241 -21.02 -3.26 11.13
C LEU A 241 -19.77 -3.05 11.98
N LYS A 242 -19.67 -3.73 13.12
CA LYS A 242 -18.51 -3.64 14.04
C LYS A 242 -17.30 -4.45 13.55
N LEU A 243 -17.47 -5.32 12.55
CA LEU A 243 -16.39 -6.14 12.03
C LEU A 243 -15.42 -5.33 11.17
N SER A 244 -14.15 -5.67 11.28
CA SER A 244 -13.17 -5.17 10.33
C SER A 244 -13.41 -5.77 8.93
N PRO A 245 -13.03 -5.05 7.85
CA PRO A 245 -13.11 -5.64 6.49
C PRO A 245 -12.37 -6.98 6.36
N GLU A 246 -11.32 -7.19 7.13
CA GLU A 246 -10.58 -8.47 7.18
C GLU A 246 -11.44 -9.58 7.77
N ASP A 247 -12.17 -9.30 8.86
CA ASP A 247 -13.08 -10.26 9.48
C ASP A 247 -14.27 -10.57 8.57
N ILE A 248 -14.81 -9.56 7.88
CA ILE A 248 -15.87 -9.76 6.86
C ILE A 248 -15.37 -10.67 5.74
N LEU A 249 -14.14 -10.46 5.23
CA LEU A 249 -13.55 -11.34 4.22
C LEU A 249 -13.37 -12.77 4.71
N LEU A 250 -12.99 -12.97 5.98
CA LEU A 250 -12.89 -14.32 6.56
C LEU A 250 -14.26 -14.97 6.66
N ARG A 251 -15.30 -14.23 7.09
CA ARG A 251 -16.68 -14.73 7.12
C ARG A 251 -17.18 -15.08 5.72
N TRP A 252 -16.96 -14.21 4.75
CA TRP A 252 -17.30 -14.44 3.35
C TRP A 252 -16.62 -15.69 2.79
N PHE A 253 -15.34 -15.86 3.03
CA PHE A 253 -14.59 -17.04 2.61
C PHE A 253 -15.23 -18.32 3.21
N ASN A 254 -15.46 -18.31 4.51
CA ASN A 254 -16.06 -19.44 5.23
C ASN A 254 -17.50 -19.71 4.83
N TYR A 255 -18.29 -18.68 4.49
CA TYR A 255 -19.63 -18.82 3.93
C TYR A 255 -19.60 -19.69 2.67
N HIS A 256 -18.72 -19.37 1.70
CA HIS A 256 -18.60 -20.14 0.48
C HIS A 256 -18.05 -21.56 0.70
N LEU A 257 -17.13 -21.76 1.64
CA LEU A 257 -16.68 -23.10 2.02
C LEU A 257 -17.84 -23.93 2.59
N LYS A 258 -18.66 -23.34 3.46
CA LYS A 258 -19.86 -23.99 4.02
C LYS A 258 -20.88 -24.32 2.93
N GLN A 259 -21.15 -23.40 2.01
CA GLN A 259 -22.08 -23.62 0.88
C GLN A 259 -21.60 -24.71 -0.07
N SER A 260 -20.30 -24.92 -0.20
CA SER A 260 -19.74 -26.02 -0.99
C SER A 260 -19.81 -27.39 -0.30
N GLY A 261 -20.26 -27.46 0.96
CA GLY A 261 -20.25 -28.67 1.79
C GLY A 261 -18.87 -29.04 2.32
N SER A 262 -17.88 -28.15 2.24
CA SER A 262 -16.53 -28.38 2.76
C SER A 262 -16.51 -28.29 4.28
N SER A 263 -15.78 -29.23 4.92
CA SER A 263 -15.48 -29.16 6.36
C SER A 263 -14.31 -28.24 6.71
N ARG A 264 -13.60 -27.71 5.70
CA ARG A 264 -12.47 -26.79 5.92
C ARG A 264 -12.96 -25.42 6.35
N ARG A 265 -12.12 -24.75 7.14
CA ARG A 265 -12.36 -23.38 7.59
C ARG A 265 -11.07 -22.57 7.50
N VAL A 266 -11.20 -21.31 7.14
CA VAL A 266 -10.12 -20.32 7.11
C VAL A 266 -10.26 -19.41 8.33
N SER A 267 -9.26 -19.39 9.19
CA SER A 267 -9.17 -18.54 10.37
C SER A 267 -8.18 -17.38 10.19
N ASN A 268 -7.36 -17.45 9.16
CA ASN A 268 -6.37 -16.43 8.84
C ASN A 268 -5.95 -16.51 7.35
N PHE A 269 -5.40 -15.42 6.83
CA PHE A 269 -4.91 -15.33 5.45
C PHE A 269 -3.48 -15.90 5.25
N GLY A 270 -3.02 -16.77 6.13
CA GLY A 270 -1.69 -17.37 6.07
C GLY A 270 -1.72 -18.88 5.92
N PRO A 271 -1.41 -19.64 7.00
CA PRO A 271 -1.25 -21.09 6.94
C PRO A 271 -2.45 -21.86 6.37
N ASP A 272 -3.67 -21.36 6.60
CA ASP A 272 -4.90 -22.04 6.18
C ASP A 272 -5.09 -22.04 4.65
N LEU A 273 -4.39 -21.17 3.94
CA LEU A 273 -4.47 -21.00 2.48
C LEU A 273 -3.28 -21.62 1.72
N LYS A 274 -2.27 -22.09 2.45
CA LYS A 274 -0.98 -22.53 1.92
C LYS A 274 -1.07 -23.62 0.87
N ASP A 275 -1.97 -24.58 1.05
CA ASP A 275 -2.17 -25.75 0.15
C ASP A 275 -3.07 -25.41 -1.04
N SER A 276 -3.59 -24.18 -1.14
CA SER A 276 -4.48 -23.71 -2.19
C SER A 276 -5.85 -24.40 -2.29
N GLU A 277 -6.16 -25.35 -1.41
CA GLU A 277 -7.42 -26.10 -1.47
C GLU A 277 -8.62 -25.22 -1.15
N CYS A 278 -8.50 -24.36 -0.11
CA CYS A 278 -9.57 -23.44 0.24
C CYS A 278 -9.87 -22.44 -0.90
N TYR A 279 -8.83 -21.91 -1.56
CA TYR A 279 -8.99 -21.08 -2.76
C TYR A 279 -9.65 -21.83 -3.92
N SER A 280 -9.25 -23.09 -4.15
CA SER A 280 -9.84 -23.93 -5.19
C SER A 280 -11.34 -24.12 -4.99
N ILE A 281 -11.77 -24.38 -3.75
CA ILE A 281 -13.18 -24.54 -3.40
C ILE A 281 -13.91 -23.20 -3.57
N LEU A 282 -13.36 -22.10 -3.06
CA LEU A 282 -13.93 -20.76 -3.17
C LEU A 282 -14.18 -20.38 -4.63
N LEU A 283 -13.14 -20.45 -5.48
CA LEU A 283 -13.25 -20.09 -6.89
C LEU A 283 -14.23 -20.98 -7.64
N ASN A 284 -14.24 -22.28 -7.34
CA ASN A 284 -15.23 -23.18 -7.94
C ASN A 284 -16.66 -22.85 -7.49
N GLN A 285 -16.85 -22.45 -6.25
CA GLN A 285 -18.18 -22.05 -5.75
C GLN A 285 -18.70 -20.80 -6.46
N ILE A 286 -17.83 -19.80 -6.65
CA ILE A 286 -18.20 -18.52 -7.25
C ILE A 286 -18.32 -18.60 -8.77
N SER A 287 -17.39 -19.27 -9.47
CA SER A 287 -17.28 -19.21 -10.93
C SER A 287 -17.53 -20.52 -11.65
N LYS A 288 -17.71 -21.63 -10.91
CA LYS A 288 -17.87 -22.99 -11.49
C LYS A 288 -16.68 -23.43 -12.35
N CYS A 289 -15.48 -22.91 -12.08
CA CYS A 289 -14.28 -23.18 -12.88
C CYS A 289 -13.70 -24.59 -12.72
N GLY A 290 -14.26 -25.39 -11.83
CA GLY A 290 -13.77 -26.72 -11.45
C GLY A 290 -12.71 -26.65 -10.35
N LEU A 291 -12.62 -27.74 -9.58
CA LEU A 291 -11.62 -27.87 -8.52
C LEU A 291 -10.22 -28.06 -9.13
N VAL A 292 -9.22 -27.50 -8.47
CA VAL A 292 -7.81 -27.73 -8.86
C VAL A 292 -7.43 -29.17 -8.55
N GLY A 293 -6.89 -29.86 -9.56
CA GLY A 293 -6.52 -31.26 -9.46
C GLY A 293 -5.31 -31.53 -8.56
N ALA A 294 -4.87 -32.79 -8.52
CA ALA A 294 -3.68 -33.19 -7.78
C ALA A 294 -2.42 -32.53 -8.35
N GLY A 295 -1.51 -32.16 -7.47
CA GLY A 295 -0.23 -31.51 -7.80
C GLY A 295 0.49 -31.06 -6.53
N ASP A 296 1.70 -30.57 -6.69
CA ASP A 296 2.40 -29.89 -5.61
C ASP A 296 1.74 -28.53 -5.29
N ASP A 297 2.01 -27.98 -4.12
CA ASP A 297 1.35 -26.76 -3.64
C ASP A 297 1.58 -25.58 -4.60
N LYS A 298 2.76 -25.50 -5.24
CA LYS A 298 3.09 -24.44 -6.20
C LYS A 298 2.26 -24.55 -7.48
N THR A 299 2.09 -25.77 -8.02
CA THR A 299 1.26 -26.02 -9.20
C THR A 299 -0.21 -25.72 -8.90
N LYS A 300 -0.70 -26.13 -7.72
CA LYS A 300 -2.07 -25.80 -7.27
C LYS A 300 -2.25 -24.29 -7.16
N ALA A 301 -1.31 -23.59 -6.53
CA ALA A 301 -1.36 -22.12 -6.39
C ALA A 301 -1.36 -21.43 -7.77
N ALA A 302 -0.52 -21.87 -8.70
CA ALA A 302 -0.50 -21.33 -10.06
C ALA A 302 -1.86 -21.50 -10.77
N LYS A 303 -2.50 -22.67 -10.59
CA LYS A 303 -3.81 -22.94 -11.17
C LYS A 303 -4.92 -22.10 -10.53
N VAL A 304 -4.87 -21.89 -9.22
CA VAL A 304 -5.77 -20.99 -8.48
C VAL A 304 -5.68 -19.57 -9.05
N ILE A 305 -4.47 -19.04 -9.19
CA ILE A 305 -4.25 -17.70 -9.77
C ILE A 305 -4.75 -17.64 -11.22
N GLN A 306 -4.49 -18.67 -12.03
CA GLN A 306 -5.01 -18.75 -13.39
C GLN A 306 -6.54 -18.73 -13.45
N ASN A 307 -7.20 -19.47 -12.56
CA ASN A 307 -8.66 -19.50 -12.48
C ASN A 307 -9.22 -18.13 -12.05
N ALA A 308 -8.59 -17.48 -11.07
CA ALA A 308 -8.97 -16.13 -10.65
C ALA A 308 -8.81 -15.10 -11.78
N ASN A 309 -7.68 -15.15 -12.51
CA ASN A 309 -7.45 -14.26 -13.66
C ASN A 309 -8.47 -14.50 -14.78
N ALA A 310 -8.91 -15.75 -15.00
CA ALA A 310 -9.96 -16.07 -15.96
C ALA A 310 -11.34 -15.48 -15.57
N MET A 311 -11.56 -15.18 -14.28
CA MET A 311 -12.74 -14.46 -13.79
C MET A 311 -12.63 -12.93 -13.94
N GLY A 312 -11.49 -12.42 -14.36
CA GLY A 312 -11.21 -10.98 -14.46
C GLY A 312 -10.47 -10.39 -13.26
N VAL A 313 -9.98 -11.22 -12.34
CA VAL A 313 -9.13 -10.75 -11.23
C VAL A 313 -7.76 -10.36 -11.78
N GLU A 314 -7.38 -9.10 -11.62
CA GLU A 314 -6.01 -8.64 -11.96
C GLU A 314 -5.06 -8.96 -10.81
N SER A 315 -4.76 -10.25 -10.62
CA SER A 315 -3.99 -10.71 -9.48
C SER A 315 -2.55 -10.19 -9.50
N PHE A 316 -2.09 -9.72 -8.35
CA PHE A 316 -0.71 -9.27 -8.13
C PHE A 316 0.13 -10.28 -7.33
N ILE A 317 -0.49 -11.38 -6.89
CA ILE A 317 0.15 -12.43 -6.10
C ILE A 317 0.83 -13.46 -7.00
N GLN A 318 1.93 -14.05 -6.53
CA GLN A 318 2.63 -15.14 -7.18
C GLN A 318 2.37 -16.48 -6.48
N PRO A 319 2.52 -17.64 -7.17
CA PRO A 319 2.31 -18.96 -6.55
C PRO A 319 3.12 -19.18 -5.28
N ASN A 320 4.36 -18.68 -5.24
CA ASN A 320 5.21 -18.79 -4.07
C ASN A 320 4.68 -18.03 -2.84
N ASP A 321 3.93 -16.95 -3.04
CA ASP A 321 3.41 -16.14 -1.94
C ASP A 321 2.30 -16.88 -1.19
N ILE A 322 1.47 -17.62 -1.92
CA ILE A 322 0.47 -18.52 -1.35
C ILE A 322 1.17 -19.63 -0.56
N VAL A 323 2.13 -20.32 -1.18
CA VAL A 323 2.87 -21.43 -0.57
C VAL A 323 3.67 -20.96 0.66
N LYS A 324 4.23 -19.75 0.66
CA LYS A 324 4.92 -19.15 1.80
C LYS A 324 3.95 -18.63 2.88
N ALA A 325 2.65 -18.70 2.64
CA ALA A 325 1.61 -18.19 3.55
C ALA A 325 1.76 -16.68 3.85
N ASN A 326 2.11 -15.85 2.85
CA ASN A 326 2.24 -14.42 3.02
C ASN A 326 0.86 -13.80 3.30
N LYS A 327 0.64 -13.41 4.56
CA LYS A 327 -0.68 -12.95 5.04
C LYS A 327 -1.16 -11.70 4.30
N LYS A 328 -0.28 -10.73 4.05
CA LYS A 328 -0.65 -9.47 3.37
C LYS A 328 -1.08 -9.74 1.93
N LEU A 329 -0.28 -10.51 1.19
CA LEU A 329 -0.57 -10.78 -0.22
C LEU A 329 -1.80 -11.67 -0.39
N ASN A 330 -2.00 -12.66 0.49
CA ASN A 330 -3.21 -13.46 0.49
C ASN A 330 -4.46 -12.64 0.85
N LEU A 331 -4.38 -11.72 1.83
CA LEU A 331 -5.47 -10.79 2.14
C LEU A 331 -5.85 -9.95 0.91
N GLY A 332 -4.84 -9.35 0.27
CA GLY A 332 -5.05 -8.54 -0.93
C GLY A 332 -5.67 -9.34 -2.08
N PHE A 333 -5.19 -10.55 -2.32
CA PHE A 333 -5.74 -11.43 -3.36
C PHE A 333 -7.19 -11.84 -3.05
N CYS A 334 -7.48 -12.14 -1.78
CA CYS A 334 -8.83 -12.45 -1.33
C CYS A 334 -9.78 -11.26 -1.54
N ALA A 335 -9.34 -10.04 -1.22
CA ALA A 335 -10.09 -8.82 -1.47
C ALA A 335 -10.30 -8.56 -2.96
N GLN A 336 -9.31 -8.82 -3.82
CA GLN A 336 -9.49 -8.73 -5.27
C GLN A 336 -10.53 -9.71 -5.82
N ILE A 337 -10.54 -10.96 -5.32
CA ILE A 337 -11.56 -11.95 -5.71
C ILE A 337 -12.94 -11.46 -5.30
N PHE A 338 -13.10 -10.98 -4.06
CA PHE A 338 -14.36 -10.43 -3.55
C PHE A 338 -14.84 -9.26 -4.41
N ASN A 339 -13.98 -8.29 -4.69
CA ASN A 339 -14.31 -7.10 -5.47
C ASN A 339 -14.66 -7.41 -6.94
N THR A 340 -14.09 -8.47 -7.50
CA THR A 340 -14.41 -8.89 -8.87
C THR A 340 -15.74 -9.65 -8.91
N ASN A 341 -15.98 -10.55 -7.96
CA ASN A 341 -17.22 -11.31 -7.84
C ASN A 341 -17.33 -11.89 -6.42
N SER A 342 -18.19 -11.28 -5.59
CA SER A 342 -18.44 -11.78 -4.24
C SER A 342 -19.15 -13.13 -4.23
N GLY A 343 -19.85 -13.48 -5.30
CA GLY A 343 -20.70 -14.67 -5.39
C GLY A 343 -21.87 -14.68 -4.39
N LEU A 344 -22.11 -13.56 -3.71
CA LEU A 344 -23.26 -13.36 -2.86
C LEU A 344 -24.46 -12.93 -3.72
N THR A 345 -25.56 -13.60 -3.60
CA THR A 345 -26.80 -13.27 -4.32
C THR A 345 -27.96 -13.30 -3.36
N ILE A 346 -28.68 -12.22 -3.27
CA ILE A 346 -29.89 -12.05 -2.47
C ILE A 346 -30.96 -11.43 -3.34
N THR A 347 -32.20 -11.84 -3.16
CA THR A 347 -33.34 -11.23 -3.86
C THR A 347 -33.76 -9.93 -3.17
N GLU A 348 -34.41 -9.02 -3.91
CA GLU A 348 -34.92 -7.77 -3.33
C GLU A 348 -35.95 -8.05 -2.21
N GLU A 349 -36.69 -9.15 -2.32
CA GLU A 349 -37.67 -9.59 -1.32
C GLU A 349 -36.97 -10.02 -0.02
N GLU A 350 -35.92 -10.85 -0.12
CA GLU A 350 -35.10 -11.27 1.02
C GLU A 350 -34.34 -10.09 1.66
N LEU A 351 -33.86 -9.13 0.86
CA LEU A 351 -33.20 -7.95 1.36
C LEU A 351 -34.16 -7.03 2.13
N ALA A 352 -35.43 -6.97 1.73
CA ALA A 352 -36.46 -6.17 2.38
C ALA A 352 -36.81 -6.67 3.80
N ASP A 353 -36.51 -7.93 4.14
CA ASP A 353 -36.67 -8.48 5.48
C ASP A 353 -35.68 -7.89 6.51
N PHE A 354 -34.61 -7.25 6.04
CA PHE A 354 -33.64 -6.59 6.89
C PHE A 354 -33.97 -5.10 7.07
N ASP A 355 -34.04 -4.66 8.33
CA ASP A 355 -34.31 -3.25 8.65
C ASP A 355 -33.02 -2.41 8.60
N PHE A 356 -32.76 -1.81 7.45
CA PHE A 356 -31.67 -0.85 7.28
C PHE A 356 -31.99 0.56 7.75
N ALA A 357 -33.29 0.86 8.01
CA ALA A 357 -33.74 2.23 8.31
C ALA A 357 -33.31 2.73 9.71
N GLY A 358 -33.00 1.79 10.61
CA GLY A 358 -32.48 2.11 11.95
C GLY A 358 -30.96 2.10 12.05
N LEU A 359 -30.27 1.68 10.97
CA LEU A 359 -28.82 1.60 10.95
C LEU A 359 -28.23 2.92 10.47
N ASP A 360 -27.37 3.48 11.27
CA ASP A 360 -26.53 4.60 10.82
C ASP A 360 -25.41 4.03 9.94
N LEU A 361 -25.75 3.74 8.68
CA LEU A 361 -24.79 3.27 7.68
C LEU A 361 -23.70 4.32 7.41
N ASP A 362 -23.93 5.57 7.85
CA ASP A 362 -23.01 6.68 7.78
C ASP A 362 -22.13 6.77 9.05
N ASP A 363 -22.52 6.12 10.17
CA ASP A 363 -21.76 6.14 11.43
C ASP A 363 -20.57 5.13 11.44
N ALA A 364 -20.40 4.37 10.37
CA ALA A 364 -19.19 3.56 10.14
C ALA A 364 -17.97 4.42 9.74
N GLY A 365 -17.90 5.65 10.23
CA GLY A 365 -16.88 6.66 9.96
C GLY A 365 -17.47 7.86 9.22
N ASP A 366 -16.84 9.02 9.38
CA ASP A 366 -17.19 10.26 8.70
C ASP A 366 -17.68 10.04 7.27
N THR A 367 -18.76 10.72 6.85
CA THR A 367 -19.14 10.73 5.45
C THR A 367 -17.94 11.16 4.60
N ARG A 368 -17.91 10.77 3.31
CA ARG A 368 -16.83 11.16 2.40
C ARG A 368 -16.59 12.68 2.41
N GLU A 369 -17.69 13.46 2.40
CA GLU A 369 -17.65 14.92 2.43
C GLU A 369 -17.06 15.45 3.75
N GLU A 370 -17.46 14.91 4.88
CA GLU A 370 -16.93 15.27 6.20
C GLU A 370 -15.43 15.04 6.29
N ARG A 371 -15.00 13.87 5.81
CA ARG A 371 -13.58 13.48 5.78
C ARG A 371 -12.77 14.44 4.90
N ILE A 372 -13.28 14.75 3.70
CA ILE A 372 -12.63 15.68 2.77
C ILE A 372 -12.52 17.07 3.38
N PHE A 373 -13.60 17.58 3.98
CA PHE A 373 -13.58 18.92 4.61
C PHE A 373 -12.66 18.96 5.83
N ARG A 374 -12.69 17.95 6.68
CA ARG A 374 -11.79 17.85 7.83
C ARG A 374 -10.32 17.83 7.39
N MET A 375 -9.98 17.03 6.39
CA MET A 375 -8.64 16.94 5.83
C MET A 375 -8.18 18.26 5.24
N TRP A 376 -9.05 18.89 4.45
CA TRP A 376 -8.75 20.19 3.85
C TRP A 376 -8.49 21.25 4.93
N ILE A 377 -9.33 21.35 5.96
CA ILE A 377 -9.13 22.28 7.07
C ILE A 377 -7.80 22.03 7.78
N ASN A 378 -7.49 20.77 8.09
CA ASN A 378 -6.25 20.39 8.77
C ASN A 378 -5.01 20.64 7.88
N SER A 379 -5.12 20.52 6.56
CA SER A 379 -4.04 20.82 5.62
C SER A 379 -3.66 22.30 5.57
N LEU A 380 -4.55 23.21 6.00
CA LEU A 380 -4.26 24.65 6.07
C LEU A 380 -3.25 25.01 7.17
N ASN A 381 -2.91 24.07 8.05
CA ASN A 381 -1.95 24.25 9.16
C ASN A 381 -2.20 25.55 9.96
N ILE A 382 -3.44 25.73 10.44
CA ILE A 382 -3.83 26.90 11.24
C ILE A 382 -3.37 26.64 12.68
N GLU A 383 -2.57 27.56 13.21
CA GLU A 383 -2.03 27.45 14.57
C GLU A 383 -3.17 27.33 15.62
N GLY A 384 -3.08 26.28 16.45
CA GLY A 384 -4.07 26.01 17.49
C GLY A 384 -5.45 25.58 16.97
N LEU A 385 -5.52 25.03 15.72
CA LEU A 385 -6.72 24.42 15.16
C LEU A 385 -6.37 23.05 14.57
N TYR A 386 -7.05 22.02 15.07
CA TYR A 386 -7.04 20.69 14.50
C TYR A 386 -8.45 20.10 14.64
N ILE A 387 -9.04 19.67 13.55
CA ILE A 387 -10.40 19.14 13.49
C ILE A 387 -10.34 17.61 13.57
N ASN A 388 -10.96 17.04 14.59
CA ASN A 388 -11.16 15.61 14.77
C ASN A 388 -12.57 15.18 14.35
N ASP A 389 -13.57 15.93 14.83
CA ASP A 389 -14.99 15.77 14.51
C ASP A 389 -15.46 17.04 13.80
N LEU A 390 -15.86 16.90 12.51
CA LEU A 390 -16.20 18.06 11.69
C LEU A 390 -17.35 18.87 12.31
N PHE A 391 -18.42 18.22 12.72
CA PHE A 391 -19.61 18.91 13.26
C PHE A 391 -19.39 19.43 14.67
N GLY A 392 -18.78 18.63 15.53
CA GLY A 392 -18.47 19.01 16.90
C GLY A 392 -17.52 20.20 16.99
N ASP A 393 -16.43 20.14 16.24
CA ASP A 393 -15.36 21.16 16.29
C ASP A 393 -15.74 22.46 15.54
N LEU A 394 -16.66 22.39 14.56
CA LEU A 394 -17.13 23.56 13.84
C LEU A 394 -18.36 24.26 14.52
N CYS A 395 -19.00 23.61 15.49
CA CYS A 395 -20.29 24.02 16.05
C CYS A 395 -20.29 25.39 16.72
N ASP A 396 -19.14 25.92 17.10
CA ASP A 396 -19.01 27.25 17.75
C ASP A 396 -18.71 28.39 16.77
N GLY A 397 -18.49 28.09 15.50
CA GLY A 397 -18.18 29.02 14.43
C GLY A 397 -16.77 29.61 14.45
N VAL A 398 -15.96 29.38 15.49
CA VAL A 398 -14.60 29.94 15.59
C VAL A 398 -13.66 29.27 14.59
N ALA A 399 -13.73 27.94 14.48
CA ALA A 399 -12.91 27.19 13.56
C ALA A 399 -13.16 27.57 12.10
N ILE A 400 -14.42 27.69 11.68
CA ILE A 400 -14.81 28.18 10.35
C ILE A 400 -14.24 29.57 10.06
N LEU A 401 -14.36 30.50 11.01
CA LEU A 401 -13.83 31.84 10.83
C LEU A 401 -12.31 31.87 10.72
N LYS A 402 -11.60 31.03 11.46
CA LYS A 402 -10.15 30.84 11.29
C LYS A 402 -9.78 30.33 9.91
N VAL A 403 -10.54 29.37 9.40
CA VAL A 403 -10.38 28.85 8.04
C VAL A 403 -10.59 29.94 7.00
N MET A 404 -11.67 30.73 7.11
CA MET A 404 -11.97 31.82 6.18
C MET A 404 -10.87 32.89 6.19
N ASP A 405 -10.35 33.25 7.35
CA ASP A 405 -9.27 34.22 7.46
C ASP A 405 -7.95 33.71 6.92
N LYS A 406 -7.70 32.37 7.02
CA LYS A 406 -6.53 31.69 6.42
C LYS A 406 -6.60 31.64 4.91
N VAL A 407 -7.79 31.38 4.35
CA VAL A 407 -8.02 31.33 2.89
C VAL A 407 -8.00 32.72 2.28
N GLN A 408 -8.61 33.70 2.97
CA GLN A 408 -8.61 35.10 2.55
C GLN A 408 -8.21 35.98 3.72
N PRO A 409 -6.92 36.28 3.87
CA PRO A 409 -6.41 37.05 5.00
C PRO A 409 -7.07 38.43 5.17
N GLY A 410 -7.54 38.70 6.37
CA GLY A 410 -8.17 39.96 6.72
C GLY A 410 -9.68 40.04 6.43
N ILE A 411 -10.33 39.00 5.95
CA ILE A 411 -11.78 38.96 5.76
C ILE A 411 -12.52 38.96 7.10
N VAL A 412 -11.93 38.36 8.15
CA VAL A 412 -12.54 38.24 9.47
C VAL A 412 -12.16 39.41 10.36
N SER A 413 -13.15 40.16 10.83
CA SER A 413 -12.95 41.14 11.90
C SER A 413 -13.04 40.47 13.27
N TRP A 414 -11.88 40.06 13.82
CA TRP A 414 -11.77 39.33 15.09
C TRP A 414 -12.39 40.03 16.28
N LYS A 415 -12.60 41.34 16.20
CA LYS A 415 -13.33 42.13 17.23
C LYS A 415 -14.80 41.71 17.34
N LYS A 416 -15.37 41.10 16.29
CA LYS A 416 -16.76 40.65 16.24
C LYS A 416 -16.92 39.20 16.66
N VAL A 417 -15.82 38.47 16.81
CA VAL A 417 -15.82 37.04 17.07
C VAL A 417 -15.70 36.75 18.56
N ASN A 418 -16.57 35.87 19.04
CA ASN A 418 -16.48 35.36 20.41
C ASN A 418 -15.56 34.15 20.44
N MET A 419 -14.29 34.32 20.81
CA MET A 419 -13.27 33.28 20.80
C MET A 419 -13.53 32.09 21.76
N THR A 420 -14.33 32.34 22.83
CA THR A 420 -14.73 31.32 23.80
C THR A 420 -16.21 31.45 24.11
N PRO A 421 -17.09 31.04 23.19
CA PRO A 421 -18.52 31.25 23.33
C PRO A 421 -19.10 30.36 24.44
N LYS A 422 -19.50 30.96 25.57
CA LYS A 422 -20.00 30.27 26.76
C LYS A 422 -21.46 29.79 26.64
N ASN A 423 -22.22 30.27 25.66
CA ASN A 423 -23.63 29.91 25.49
C ASN A 423 -24.01 29.78 24.01
N LYS A 424 -25.16 29.15 23.76
CA LYS A 424 -25.69 28.90 22.42
C LYS A 424 -25.83 30.14 21.55
N PHE A 425 -26.23 31.28 22.14
CA PHE A 425 -26.42 32.50 21.38
C PHE A 425 -25.10 33.03 20.81
N LYS A 426 -24.03 32.96 21.58
CA LYS A 426 -22.70 33.39 21.14
C LYS A 426 -22.09 32.47 20.04
N ARG A 427 -22.41 31.20 20.10
CA ARG A 427 -22.05 30.27 19.01
C ARG A 427 -22.81 30.61 17.72
N VAL A 428 -24.12 30.84 17.82
CA VAL A 428 -24.96 31.26 16.69
C VAL A 428 -24.52 32.61 16.10
N GLU A 429 -24.09 33.57 16.92
CA GLU A 429 -23.53 34.83 16.43
C GLU A 429 -22.29 34.61 15.57
N ASN A 430 -21.35 33.78 16.01
CA ASN A 430 -20.16 33.45 15.24
C ASN A 430 -20.52 32.73 13.91
N CYS A 431 -21.40 31.73 13.96
CA CYS A 431 -21.83 31.00 12.75
C CYS A 431 -22.56 31.92 11.76
N ASN A 432 -23.45 32.81 12.23
CA ASN A 432 -24.13 33.77 11.37
C ASN A 432 -23.13 34.77 10.75
N TYR A 433 -22.10 35.14 11.50
CA TYR A 433 -21.04 36.00 10.97
C TYR A 433 -20.24 35.27 9.88
N ALA A 434 -19.89 34.01 10.08
CA ALA A 434 -19.24 33.17 9.03
C ALA A 434 -20.11 33.08 7.77
N VAL A 435 -21.40 32.79 7.92
CA VAL A 435 -22.36 32.76 6.78
C VAL A 435 -22.46 34.09 6.06
N THR A 436 -22.38 35.21 6.82
CA THR A 436 -22.42 36.54 6.22
C THR A 436 -21.17 36.87 5.40
N LEU A 437 -20.00 36.38 5.85
CA LEU A 437 -18.74 36.56 5.13
C LEU A 437 -18.63 35.67 3.90
N ALA A 438 -19.32 34.51 3.88
CA ALA A 438 -19.32 33.59 2.75
C ALA A 438 -20.23 34.04 1.58
N LYS A 439 -21.09 35.00 1.77
CA LYS A 439 -21.96 35.62 0.74
C LYS A 439 -21.25 36.73 -0.02
#